data_726bb0506e072dd5c106ddaf7f68b06e
#
_entry.id   726bb0506e072dd5c106ddaf7f68b06e
#
_cell.length_a   1.000
_cell.length_b   1.000
_cell.length_c   1.000
_cell.angle_alpha   90.00
_cell.angle_beta   90.00
_cell.angle_gamma   90.00
#
_symmetry.space_group_name_H-M   'P 1'
#
loop_
_entity.id
_entity.type
_entity.pdbx_description
1 polymer ?
#
loop_
_entity_poly.entity_id
_entity_poly.type
_entity_poly.pdbx_seq_one_letter_code
_entity_poly.pdbx_strand_id
1 'polypeptide(L)'
;MTSSSNNGVAKGATSKGSRDALWPNYQPPEDLIFSHGKGSELFTSDGDVYLDFLSGIAVTSFGHTHPHLVATLMEQAGKLWHLSNLFRIPAAEQLADRLTQNSFADKVFFANSGTEAVEAGIKAIRGYQVASGCRDRYRIIGFTESFH
;
A
#
# COMPACT_ATOMS: atom_id res chain seq x y z
N MET A 1 27.92 15.60 48.87
CA MET A 1 26.62 14.99 48.75
C MET A 1 26.16 15.16 47.31
N THR A 2 26.44 14.18 46.50
CA THR A 2 26.11 14.18 45.06
C THR A 2 25.03 13.14 44.84
N SER A 3 23.81 13.61 44.54
CA SER A 3 22.68 12.75 44.18
C SER A 3 22.74 12.41 42.69
N SER A 4 23.06 11.18 42.38
CA SER A 4 22.94 10.60 41.04
C SER A 4 21.49 10.33 40.71
N SER A 5 20.91 11.08 39.80
CA SER A 5 19.57 10.78 39.25
C SER A 5 19.68 9.75 38.13
N ASN A 6 19.25 8.55 38.44
CA ASN A 6 19.17 7.43 37.50
C ASN A 6 17.95 7.66 36.60
N ASN A 7 18.15 8.14 35.38
CA ASN A 7 17.12 8.19 34.34
C ASN A 7 16.93 6.78 33.77
N GLY A 8 16.08 6.00 34.38
CA GLY A 8 15.58 4.77 33.82
C GLY A 8 14.68 5.07 32.63
N VAL A 9 15.18 4.87 31.41
CA VAL A 9 14.32 4.83 30.22
C VAL A 9 13.40 3.64 30.39
N ALA A 10 12.12 3.92 30.65
CA ALA A 10 11.07 2.92 30.66
C ALA A 10 11.04 2.25 29.28
N LYS A 11 11.37 0.95 29.21
CA LYS A 11 11.07 0.13 28.04
C LYS A 11 9.55 0.17 27.87
N GLY A 12 9.10 0.87 26.81
CA GLY A 12 7.70 0.94 26.47
C GLY A 12 7.17 -0.47 26.22
N ALA A 13 6.38 -0.98 27.14
CA ALA A 13 5.56 -2.14 26.89
C ALA A 13 4.57 -1.75 25.82
N THR A 14 4.76 -2.25 24.58
CA THR A 14 3.74 -2.18 23.54
C THR A 14 2.54 -2.96 24.08
N SER A 15 1.47 -2.27 24.45
CA SER A 15 0.22 -2.92 24.81
C SER A 15 -0.20 -3.80 23.64
N LYS A 16 -0.37 -5.10 23.86
CA LYS A 16 -1.00 -5.97 22.88
C LYS A 16 -2.39 -5.39 22.64
N GLY A 17 -2.62 -4.78 21.47
CA GLY A 17 -3.92 -4.23 21.12
C GLY A 17 -4.96 -5.35 21.15
N SER A 18 -6.16 -5.06 21.68
CA SER A 18 -7.28 -5.98 21.56
C SER A 18 -7.73 -6.05 20.09
N ARG A 19 -7.99 -7.25 19.59
CA ARG A 19 -8.56 -7.47 18.24
C ARG A 19 -10.08 -7.27 18.22
N ASP A 20 -10.72 -7.06 19.37
CA ASP A 20 -12.18 -6.99 19.50
C ASP A 20 -12.80 -5.82 18.72
N ALA A 21 -12.01 -4.79 18.47
CA ALA A 21 -12.44 -3.64 17.67
C ALA A 21 -12.27 -3.85 16.13
N LEU A 22 -11.63 -4.92 15.71
CA LEU A 22 -11.46 -5.22 14.28
C LEU A 22 -12.64 -6.02 13.76
N TRP A 23 -13.08 -5.69 12.55
CA TRP A 23 -14.10 -6.48 11.87
C TRP A 23 -13.59 -7.91 11.63
N PRO A 24 -14.32 -8.97 12.02
CA PRO A 24 -13.82 -10.34 12.06
C PRO A 24 -13.88 -11.07 10.71
N ASN A 25 -13.55 -10.40 9.61
CA ASN A 25 -13.52 -11.01 8.28
C ASN A 25 -12.27 -11.91 8.04
N TYR A 26 -11.22 -11.72 8.83
CA TYR A 26 -10.02 -12.57 8.83
C TYR A 26 -9.75 -13.12 10.23
N GLN A 27 -9.24 -14.35 10.29
CA GLN A 27 -8.89 -15.03 11.54
C GLN A 27 -7.40 -15.41 11.52
N PRO A 28 -6.47 -14.43 11.64
CA PRO A 28 -5.05 -14.75 11.72
C PRO A 28 -4.74 -15.51 13.02
N PRO A 29 -3.67 -16.33 13.06
CA PRO A 29 -3.21 -16.98 14.26
C PRO A 29 -2.99 -16.00 15.41
N GLU A 30 -3.45 -16.32 16.62
CA GLU A 30 -3.38 -15.41 17.78
C GLU A 30 -1.96 -15.22 18.29
N ASP A 31 -1.14 -16.29 18.19
CA ASP A 31 0.20 -16.32 18.74
C ASP A 31 1.27 -15.84 17.75
N LEU A 32 0.91 -15.55 16.48
CA LEU A 32 1.85 -15.13 15.45
C LEU A 32 1.79 -13.63 15.25
N ILE A 33 2.65 -12.90 15.96
CA ILE A 33 2.72 -11.44 15.91
C ILE A 33 4.07 -11.01 15.38
N PHE A 34 4.10 -10.45 14.18
CA PHE A 34 5.32 -9.89 13.58
C PHE A 34 5.56 -8.45 14.05
N SER A 35 6.79 -8.17 14.41
CA SER A 35 7.24 -6.85 14.88
C SER A 35 7.89 -6.02 13.76
N HIS A 36 8.65 -6.68 12.88
CA HIS A 36 9.35 -6.04 11.76
C HIS A 36 9.70 -7.06 10.68
N GLY A 37 10.19 -6.55 9.54
CA GLY A 37 10.70 -7.36 8.44
C GLY A 37 11.95 -6.76 7.83
N LYS A 38 12.79 -7.60 7.21
CA LYS A 38 13.99 -7.18 6.49
C LYS A 38 14.24 -8.11 5.29
N GLY A 39 14.27 -7.56 4.11
CA GLY A 39 14.38 -8.38 2.90
C GLY A 39 13.23 -9.38 2.81
N SER A 40 13.52 -10.67 2.74
CA SER A 40 12.52 -11.74 2.70
C SER A 40 12.21 -12.33 4.08
N GLU A 41 12.66 -11.72 5.16
CA GLU A 41 12.48 -12.22 6.51
C GLU A 41 11.51 -11.38 7.33
N LEU A 42 10.67 -12.06 8.11
CA LEU A 42 9.77 -11.49 9.09
C LEU A 42 10.20 -11.94 10.48
N PHE A 43 10.16 -11.05 11.44
CA PHE A 43 10.58 -11.28 12.82
C PHE A 43 9.41 -11.11 13.77
N THR A 44 9.18 -12.08 14.63
CA THR A 44 8.19 -11.97 15.71
C THR A 44 8.69 -11.08 16.83
N SER A 45 7.78 -10.69 17.74
CA SER A 45 8.16 -10.00 18.98
C SER A 45 9.04 -10.84 19.89
N ASP A 46 8.96 -12.16 19.79
CA ASP A 46 9.68 -13.12 20.62
C ASP A 46 11.05 -13.51 20.02
N GLY A 47 11.34 -13.03 18.80
CA GLY A 47 12.63 -13.18 18.13
C GLY A 47 12.70 -14.33 17.12
N ASP A 48 11.61 -15.02 16.86
CA ASP A 48 11.55 -16.04 15.82
C ASP A 48 11.60 -15.39 14.42
N VAL A 49 12.21 -16.11 13.48
CA VAL A 49 12.40 -15.67 12.09
C VAL A 49 11.62 -16.56 11.14
N TYR A 50 10.87 -15.92 10.23
CA TYR A 50 10.09 -16.57 9.20
C TYR A 50 10.48 -16.05 7.82
N LEU A 51 10.53 -16.93 6.82
CA LEU A 51 10.65 -16.52 5.42
C LEU A 51 9.27 -16.11 4.90
N ASP A 52 9.18 -14.90 4.36
CA ASP A 52 7.97 -14.36 3.79
C ASP A 52 7.80 -14.73 2.31
N PHE A 53 7.11 -15.85 2.05
CA PHE A 53 6.71 -16.24 0.70
C PHE A 53 5.40 -15.62 0.22
N LEU A 54 4.68 -14.92 1.09
CA LEU A 54 3.41 -14.25 0.75
C LEU A 54 3.63 -12.83 0.22
N SER A 55 4.65 -12.15 0.74
CA SER A 55 4.95 -10.74 0.39
C SER A 55 3.74 -9.81 0.48
N GLY A 56 2.85 -10.03 1.46
CA GLY A 56 1.59 -9.27 1.56
C GLY A 56 0.65 -9.48 0.38
N ILE A 57 0.63 -10.70 -0.20
CA ILE A 57 -0.05 -11.06 -1.45
C ILE A 57 0.55 -10.27 -2.64
N ALA A 58 1.86 -10.48 -2.85
CA ALA A 58 2.67 -9.88 -3.91
C ALA A 58 2.80 -8.34 -3.85
N VAL A 59 2.69 -7.76 -2.67
CA VAL A 59 2.80 -6.29 -2.47
C VAL A 59 4.24 -5.85 -2.25
N THR A 60 5.00 -6.58 -1.41
CA THR A 60 6.37 -6.23 -1.02
C THR A 60 7.42 -6.86 -1.94
N SER A 61 7.31 -6.65 -3.25
CA SER A 61 8.16 -7.30 -4.27
C SER A 61 9.66 -7.02 -4.13
N PHE A 62 10.03 -5.90 -3.50
CA PHE A 62 11.44 -5.55 -3.20
C PHE A 62 11.91 -6.00 -1.82
N GLY A 63 11.07 -6.76 -1.11
CA GLY A 63 11.30 -7.16 0.27
C GLY A 63 10.96 -6.06 1.29
N HIS A 64 10.97 -6.45 2.55
CA HIS A 64 10.70 -5.55 3.67
C HIS A 64 11.84 -4.55 3.86
N THR A 65 11.49 -3.31 4.16
CA THR A 65 12.43 -2.22 4.49
C THR A 65 13.58 -2.05 3.49
N HIS A 66 13.30 -2.14 2.18
CA HIS A 66 14.31 -1.94 1.15
C HIS A 66 15.00 -0.58 1.34
N PRO A 67 16.34 -0.49 1.48
CA PRO A 67 17.03 0.72 1.93
C PRO A 67 16.76 1.94 1.05
N HIS A 68 16.76 1.77 -0.26
CA HIS A 68 16.48 2.89 -1.19
C HIS A 68 15.04 3.39 -1.05
N LEU A 69 14.06 2.50 -0.93
CA LEU A 69 12.64 2.89 -0.78
C LEU A 69 12.41 3.60 0.55
N VAL A 70 13.02 3.11 1.64
CA VAL A 70 12.96 3.76 2.95
C VAL A 70 13.57 5.16 2.90
N ALA A 71 14.76 5.30 2.32
CA ALA A 71 15.43 6.60 2.20
C ALA A 71 14.59 7.60 1.37
N THR A 72 14.05 7.17 0.23
CA THR A 72 13.18 7.99 -0.63
C THR A 72 11.89 8.40 0.09
N LEU A 73 11.28 7.47 0.83
CA LEU A 73 10.08 7.77 1.63
C LEU A 73 10.38 8.81 2.71
N MET A 74 11.47 8.66 3.45
CA MET A 74 11.87 9.61 4.49
C MET A 74 12.16 11.00 3.91
N GLU A 75 12.85 11.07 2.77
CA GLU A 75 13.10 12.33 2.08
C GLU A 75 11.81 13.01 1.64
N GLN A 76 10.90 12.26 1.00
CA GLN A 76 9.62 12.80 0.54
C GLN A 76 8.69 13.18 1.69
N ALA A 77 8.70 12.42 2.79
CA ALA A 77 7.90 12.71 3.98
C ALA A 77 8.25 14.06 4.62
N GLY A 78 9.50 14.51 4.47
CA GLY A 78 9.93 15.85 4.92
C GLY A 78 9.53 17.01 3.99
N LYS A 79 8.93 16.73 2.83
CA LYS A 79 8.60 17.74 1.81
C LYS A 79 7.10 17.98 1.67
N LEU A 80 6.40 17.00 1.14
CA LEU A 80 4.98 17.13 0.78
C LEU A 80 4.26 15.78 0.87
N TRP A 81 3.16 15.73 1.62
CA TRP A 81 2.39 14.51 1.84
C TRP A 81 1.23 14.34 0.88
N HIS A 82 0.47 15.40 0.67
CA HIS A 82 -0.71 15.40 -0.19
C HIS A 82 -0.92 16.74 -0.84
N LEU A 83 -1.40 16.70 -2.08
CA LEU A 83 -1.82 17.87 -2.82
C LEU A 83 -3.05 17.51 -3.67
N SER A 84 -4.01 18.43 -3.78
CA SER A 84 -5.18 18.25 -4.63
C SER A 84 -4.80 18.12 -6.11
N ASN A 85 -5.61 17.36 -6.86
CA ASN A 85 -5.52 17.25 -8.33
C ASN A 85 -5.69 18.60 -9.07
N LEU A 86 -6.00 19.68 -8.36
CA LEU A 86 -6.01 21.03 -8.90
C LEU A 86 -4.59 21.59 -9.16
N PHE A 87 -3.59 20.91 -8.65
CA PHE A 87 -2.19 21.34 -8.76
C PHE A 87 -1.35 20.24 -9.44
N ARG A 88 -0.25 20.67 -10.05
CA ARG A 88 0.69 19.75 -10.68
C ARG A 88 1.59 19.10 -9.62
N ILE A 89 1.83 17.81 -9.79
CA ILE A 89 2.72 17.01 -8.93
C ILE A 89 3.81 16.41 -9.82
N PRO A 90 5.01 17.01 -9.87
CA PRO A 90 6.08 16.58 -10.79
C PRO A 90 6.45 15.10 -10.67
N ALA A 91 6.47 14.55 -9.45
CA ALA A 91 6.77 13.12 -9.25
C ALA A 91 5.71 12.20 -9.88
N ALA A 92 4.42 12.56 -9.81
CA ALA A 92 3.35 11.81 -10.44
C ALA A 92 3.43 11.92 -11.98
N GLU A 93 3.74 13.09 -12.51
CA GLU A 93 3.93 13.32 -13.96
C GLU A 93 5.09 12.47 -14.50
N GLN A 94 6.25 12.47 -13.83
CA GLN A 94 7.41 11.65 -14.20
C GLN A 94 7.09 10.15 -14.16
N LEU A 95 6.33 9.69 -13.17
CA LEU A 95 5.90 8.30 -13.11
C LEU A 95 4.94 7.96 -14.24
N ALA A 96 3.99 8.84 -14.57
CA ALA A 96 3.07 8.65 -15.68
C ALA A 96 3.83 8.55 -17.01
N ASP A 97 4.81 9.42 -17.26
CA ASP A 97 5.67 9.38 -18.44
C ASP A 97 6.43 8.05 -18.56
N ARG A 98 7.00 7.56 -17.45
CA ARG A 98 7.69 6.26 -17.45
C ARG A 98 6.75 5.08 -17.75
N LEU A 99 5.55 5.12 -17.20
CA LEU A 99 4.55 4.06 -17.42
C LEU A 99 4.07 4.05 -18.88
N THR A 100 3.79 5.20 -19.48
CA THR A 100 3.36 5.29 -20.88
C THR A 100 4.49 4.91 -21.85
N GLN A 101 5.73 5.28 -21.57
CA GLN A 101 6.90 4.90 -22.38
C GLN A 101 7.19 3.40 -22.36
N ASN A 102 6.79 2.68 -21.31
CA ASN A 102 7.09 1.26 -21.12
C ASN A 102 5.84 0.36 -21.19
N SER A 103 4.73 0.87 -21.72
CA SER A 103 3.49 0.10 -21.90
C SER A 103 2.77 0.53 -23.17
N PHE A 104 1.62 -0.08 -23.43
CA PHE A 104 0.71 0.30 -24.53
C PHE A 104 -0.16 1.50 -24.19
N ALA A 105 -0.14 2.00 -22.96
CA ALA A 105 -1.05 3.04 -22.48
C ALA A 105 -0.60 4.44 -22.94
N ASP A 106 -1.55 5.26 -23.35
CA ASP A 106 -1.32 6.68 -23.68
C ASP A 106 -1.48 7.59 -22.45
N LYS A 107 -2.23 7.15 -21.46
CA LYS A 107 -2.57 7.91 -20.26
C LYS A 107 -2.56 7.04 -19.01
N VAL A 108 -2.30 7.65 -17.88
CA VAL A 108 -2.30 7.02 -16.56
C VAL A 108 -3.26 7.75 -15.63
N PHE A 109 -4.04 6.97 -14.88
CA PHE A 109 -4.85 7.46 -13.78
C PHE A 109 -4.35 6.83 -12.47
N PHE A 110 -3.98 7.64 -11.50
CA PHE A 110 -3.54 7.18 -10.19
C PHE A 110 -4.71 7.09 -9.21
N ALA A 111 -4.75 6.00 -8.46
CA ALA A 111 -5.73 5.74 -7.41
C ALA A 111 -5.05 5.17 -6.18
N ASN A 112 -5.73 5.17 -5.03
CA ASN A 112 -5.14 4.67 -3.78
C ASN A 112 -5.22 3.15 -3.63
N SER A 113 -6.07 2.47 -4.42
CA SER A 113 -6.30 1.04 -4.32
C SER A 113 -6.69 0.42 -5.65
N GLY A 114 -6.59 -0.91 -5.76
CA GLY A 114 -7.10 -1.67 -6.90
C GLY A 114 -8.61 -1.50 -7.09
N THR A 115 -9.36 -1.45 -6.00
CA THR A 115 -10.82 -1.20 -6.03
C THR A 115 -11.15 0.14 -6.68
N GLU A 116 -10.47 1.21 -6.30
CA GLU A 116 -10.64 2.53 -6.93
C GLU A 116 -10.21 2.53 -8.39
N ALA A 117 -9.14 1.81 -8.73
CA ALA A 117 -8.69 1.70 -10.13
C ALA A 117 -9.74 0.97 -10.99
N VAL A 118 -10.33 -0.13 -10.51
CA VAL A 118 -11.41 -0.85 -11.20
C VAL A 118 -12.66 0.02 -11.32
N GLU A 119 -13.06 0.72 -10.28
CA GLU A 119 -14.16 1.70 -10.31
C GLU A 119 -13.94 2.77 -11.38
N ALA A 120 -12.74 3.35 -11.43
CA ALA A 120 -12.37 4.34 -12.44
C ALA A 120 -12.43 3.73 -13.84
N GLY A 121 -11.92 2.51 -14.03
CA GLY A 121 -11.98 1.77 -15.30
C GLY A 121 -13.41 1.54 -15.77
N ILE A 122 -14.31 1.08 -14.89
CA ILE A 122 -15.73 0.88 -15.21
C ILE A 122 -16.38 2.20 -15.65
N LYS A 123 -16.13 3.28 -14.93
CA LYS A 123 -16.66 4.61 -15.25
C LYS A 123 -16.12 5.12 -16.59
N ALA A 124 -14.81 4.96 -16.83
CA ALA A 124 -14.18 5.37 -18.08
C ALA A 124 -14.74 4.61 -19.28
N ILE A 125 -14.89 3.29 -19.20
CA ILE A 125 -15.47 2.46 -20.27
C ILE A 125 -16.91 2.89 -20.58
N ARG A 126 -17.74 3.06 -19.55
CA ARG A 126 -19.12 3.49 -19.73
C ARG A 126 -19.21 4.92 -20.30
N GLY A 127 -18.39 5.84 -19.79
CA GLY A 127 -18.30 7.20 -20.29
C GLY A 127 -17.88 7.25 -21.76
N TYR A 128 -16.89 6.44 -22.14
CA TYR A 128 -16.45 6.30 -23.53
C TYR A 128 -17.57 5.81 -24.45
N GLN A 129 -18.32 4.77 -24.06
CA GLN A 129 -19.41 4.26 -24.87
C GLN A 129 -20.53 5.31 -25.06
N VAL A 130 -20.87 6.06 -24.01
CA VAL A 130 -21.83 7.16 -24.09
C VAL A 130 -21.34 8.26 -25.03
N ALA A 131 -20.10 8.67 -24.90
CA ALA A 131 -19.50 9.71 -25.75
C ALA A 131 -19.39 9.28 -27.22
N SER A 132 -19.22 7.98 -27.47
CA SER A 132 -19.19 7.38 -28.82
C SER A 132 -20.59 7.12 -29.40
N GLY A 133 -21.66 7.53 -28.74
CA GLY A 133 -23.05 7.34 -29.20
C GLY A 133 -23.60 5.94 -28.92
N CYS A 134 -22.84 5.04 -28.27
CA CYS A 134 -23.21 3.64 -28.02
C CYS A 134 -23.78 3.45 -26.60
N ARG A 135 -24.84 4.19 -26.25
CA ARG A 135 -25.43 4.19 -24.89
C ARG A 135 -25.90 2.82 -24.39
N ASP A 136 -26.29 1.92 -25.30
CA ASP A 136 -26.75 0.59 -24.97
C ASP A 136 -25.62 -0.37 -24.61
N ARG A 137 -24.35 0.00 -24.83
CA ARG A 137 -23.16 -0.77 -24.49
C ARG A 137 -22.70 -0.49 -23.04
N TYR A 138 -23.52 -0.81 -22.07
CA TYR A 138 -23.21 -0.57 -20.65
C TYR A 138 -22.84 -1.83 -19.88
N ARG A 139 -23.04 -3.01 -20.47
CA ARG A 139 -22.75 -4.31 -19.83
C ARG A 139 -21.25 -4.58 -19.86
N ILE A 140 -20.75 -5.12 -18.76
CA ILE A 140 -19.37 -5.56 -18.58
C ILE A 140 -19.39 -7.06 -18.30
N ILE A 141 -18.51 -7.79 -18.96
CA ILE A 141 -18.33 -9.22 -18.71
C ILE A 141 -17.25 -9.38 -17.67
N GLY A 142 -17.55 -10.10 -16.59
CA GLY A 142 -16.58 -10.51 -15.57
C GLY A 142 -16.48 -12.04 -15.53
N PHE A 143 -15.37 -12.53 -14.99
CA PHE A 143 -15.19 -13.95 -14.75
C PHE A 143 -15.57 -14.27 -13.30
N THR A 144 -16.14 -15.46 -13.08
CA THR A 144 -16.37 -15.96 -11.71
C THR A 144 -15.04 -16.15 -10.98
N GLU A 145 -15.03 -15.96 -9.67
CA GLU A 145 -13.85 -16.09 -8.82
C GLU A 145 -12.71 -15.10 -9.13
N SER A 146 -13.00 -14.03 -9.87
CA SER A 146 -12.06 -12.92 -10.02
C SER A 146 -11.86 -12.20 -8.69
N PHE A 147 -10.68 -11.60 -8.52
CA PHE A 147 -10.36 -10.82 -7.32
C PHE A 147 -11.21 -9.54 -7.23
N HIS A 148 -11.60 -9.01 -8.39
CA HIS A 148 -12.50 -7.85 -8.54
C HIS A 148 -13.59 -8.14 -9.55
#